data_bb607bd383bef77fb7472f8348372944
#
_entry.id   bb607bd383bef77fb7472f8348372944
#
_cell.length_a   1.000
_cell.length_b   1.000
_cell.length_c   1.000
_cell.angle_alpha   90.00
_cell.angle_beta   90.00
_cell.angle_gamma   90.00
#
_symmetry.space_group_name_H-M   'P 1'
#
loop_
_entity.id
_entity.type
_entity.pdbx_description
1 polymer ?
#
loop_
_entity_poly.entity_id
_entity_poly.type
_entity_poly.pdbx_seq_one_letter_code
_entity_poly.pdbx_strand_id
1 'polypeptide(L)'
;MRMLLGTFAALLSALAIASAAEHHSCDIPDYLLFANNELKRVTAVVKNDHRLTIVVFGTGSSALAGPNGPASAYPARLQDLLKQRLPGIAVKVVPLVRSRQTAEDMAKGMEKLVADEKPDLVVWQTGTIDAIRRIEPEEFRSALDEGIEILQKSGTDVILMNMQYSPRTDIMVALGPYADTMRVVAQQREVPLFDRLSIMHHWSDTGAFDLFASGKDDVLASQVHDCIAHGMAAMILDAAHLRGNEQKPAQ
;
A
#
# COMPACT_ATOMS: atom_id res chain seq x y z
N MET A 1 39.53 72.31 5.48
CA MET A 1 39.10 71.49 4.31
C MET A 1 39.03 70.05 4.73
N ARG A 2 37.87 69.61 5.19
CA ARG A 2 37.65 68.29 5.77
C ARG A 2 36.91 67.43 4.72
N MET A 3 37.57 66.40 4.22
CA MET A 3 36.97 65.34 3.35
C MET A 3 36.22 64.36 4.19
N LEU A 4 34.91 64.21 3.93
CA LEU A 4 34.07 63.12 4.46
C LEU A 4 34.09 61.96 3.47
N LEU A 5 34.66 60.78 3.87
CA LEU A 5 34.48 59.53 3.18
C LEU A 5 33.16 58.92 3.62
N GLY A 6 32.25 58.76 2.68
CA GLY A 6 31.02 57.99 2.86
C GLY A 6 31.27 56.51 2.51
N THR A 7 31.08 55.65 3.47
CA THR A 7 31.08 54.18 3.29
C THR A 7 29.69 53.73 2.84
N PHE A 8 29.59 53.21 1.61
CA PHE A 8 28.40 52.56 1.07
C PHE A 8 28.42 51.10 1.53
N ALA A 9 27.52 50.72 2.45
CA ALA A 9 27.28 49.35 2.81
C ALA A 9 26.25 48.73 1.87
N ALA A 10 26.69 47.81 0.99
CA ALA A 10 25.81 47.06 0.12
C ALA A 10 25.22 45.88 0.91
N LEU A 11 23.91 45.93 1.20
CA LEU A 11 23.14 44.80 1.70
C LEU A 11 22.88 43.82 0.54
N LEU A 12 23.57 42.69 0.54
CA LEU A 12 23.19 41.52 -0.27
C LEU A 12 22.03 40.79 0.43
N SER A 13 20.82 40.98 -0.09
CA SER A 13 19.67 40.17 0.28
C SER A 13 19.77 38.80 -0.44
N ALA A 14 20.14 37.75 0.28
CA ALA A 14 20.06 36.40 -0.22
C ALA A 14 18.59 35.97 -0.26
N LEU A 15 17.99 35.92 -1.47
CA LEU A 15 16.72 35.23 -1.67
C LEU A 15 16.96 33.73 -1.47
N ALA A 16 16.49 33.19 -0.36
CA ALA A 16 16.32 31.75 -0.18
C ALA A 16 15.16 31.30 -1.07
N ILE A 17 15.48 30.66 -2.19
CA ILE A 17 14.50 29.93 -2.99
C ILE A 17 14.11 28.70 -2.17
N ALA A 18 13.01 28.79 -1.42
CA ALA A 18 12.37 27.64 -0.84
C ALA A 18 11.86 26.79 -2.02
N SER A 19 12.55 25.69 -2.30
CA SER A 19 12.03 24.65 -3.15
C SER A 19 10.76 24.13 -2.49
N ALA A 20 9.61 24.55 -2.98
CA ALA A 20 8.35 23.93 -2.67
C ALA A 20 8.47 22.49 -3.21
N ALA A 21 8.67 21.52 -2.32
CA ALA A 21 8.44 20.12 -2.67
C ALA A 21 6.99 20.08 -3.16
N GLU A 22 6.80 19.73 -4.44
CA GLU A 22 5.47 19.47 -4.97
C GLU A 22 4.86 18.36 -4.09
N HIS A 23 3.93 18.74 -3.23
CA HIS A 23 3.09 17.79 -2.52
C HIS A 23 2.20 17.16 -3.56
N HIS A 24 2.64 16.04 -4.11
CA HIS A 24 1.74 15.18 -4.86
C HIS A 24 0.58 14.79 -3.93
N SER A 25 -0.61 15.21 -4.32
CA SER A 25 -1.83 14.85 -3.59
C SER A 25 -2.03 13.35 -3.70
N CYS A 26 -1.90 12.64 -2.58
CA CYS A 26 -2.31 11.24 -2.49
C CYS A 26 -3.84 11.12 -2.45
N ASP A 27 -4.53 11.89 -3.26
CA ASP A 27 -5.98 11.87 -3.30
C ASP A 27 -6.48 10.52 -3.80
N ILE A 28 -7.16 9.81 -2.93
CA ILE A 28 -7.80 8.53 -3.23
C ILE A 28 -9.29 8.72 -2.90
N PRO A 29 -10.18 8.57 -3.88
CA PRO A 29 -11.61 8.67 -3.63
C PRO A 29 -12.06 7.73 -2.50
N ASP A 30 -12.88 8.22 -1.60
CA ASP A 30 -13.35 7.45 -0.43
C ASP A 30 -13.91 6.08 -0.81
N TYR A 31 -14.64 5.98 -1.93
CA TYR A 31 -15.21 4.71 -2.37
C TYR A 31 -14.18 3.64 -2.76
N LEU A 32 -12.92 4.02 -3.02
CA LEU A 32 -11.81 3.09 -3.27
C LEU A 32 -11.07 2.66 -1.99
N LEU A 33 -11.30 3.38 -0.88
CA LEU A 33 -10.71 3.06 0.43
C LEU A 33 -11.72 2.45 1.40
N PHE A 34 -13.00 2.43 1.03
CA PHE A 34 -14.03 1.95 1.93
C PHE A 34 -13.89 0.44 2.16
N ALA A 35 -13.59 0.06 3.39
CA ALA A 35 -13.54 -1.33 3.80
C ALA A 35 -14.94 -1.75 4.28
N ASN A 36 -15.62 -2.61 3.51
CA ASN A 36 -16.92 -3.17 3.90
C ASN A 36 -16.82 -4.20 5.04
N ASN A 37 -15.60 -4.65 5.37
CA ASN A 37 -15.36 -5.77 6.27
C ASN A 37 -14.38 -5.36 7.38
N GLU A 38 -14.61 -5.90 8.58
CA GLU A 38 -13.85 -5.55 9.78
C GLU A 38 -12.58 -6.38 9.92
N LEU A 39 -11.53 -5.77 10.47
CA LEU A 39 -10.29 -6.42 10.89
C LEU A 39 -10.36 -6.73 12.40
N LYS A 40 -11.07 -7.81 12.75
CA LYS A 40 -11.38 -8.17 14.15
C LYS A 40 -10.13 -8.52 14.95
N ARG A 41 -9.20 -9.25 14.36
CA ARG A 41 -7.94 -9.62 15.01
C ARG A 41 -7.08 -8.38 15.27
N VAL A 42 -6.93 -7.51 14.28
CA VAL A 42 -6.21 -6.23 14.43
C VAL A 42 -6.80 -5.41 15.55
N THR A 43 -8.13 -5.25 15.58
CA THR A 43 -8.84 -4.54 16.64
C THR A 43 -8.52 -5.12 18.01
N ALA A 44 -8.58 -6.43 18.16
CA ALA A 44 -8.36 -7.11 19.43
C ALA A 44 -6.92 -6.94 19.93
N VAL A 45 -5.91 -7.19 19.10
CA VAL A 45 -4.50 -7.13 19.55
C VAL A 45 -4.03 -5.70 19.82
N VAL A 46 -4.53 -4.73 19.05
CA VAL A 46 -4.21 -3.33 19.32
C VAL A 46 -4.79 -2.87 20.66
N LYS A 47 -6.04 -3.22 20.95
CA LYS A 47 -6.70 -2.82 22.20
C LYS A 47 -6.21 -3.56 23.44
N ASN A 48 -5.91 -4.86 23.30
CA ASN A 48 -5.64 -5.72 24.46
C ASN A 48 -4.14 -5.98 24.65
N ASP A 49 -3.40 -6.17 23.55
CA ASP A 49 -1.99 -6.64 23.59
C ASP A 49 -1.00 -5.50 23.27
N HIS A 50 -1.50 -4.33 22.88
CA HIS A 50 -0.70 -3.15 22.47
C HIS A 50 0.38 -3.47 21.44
N ARG A 51 0.08 -4.37 20.53
CA ARG A 51 0.97 -4.78 19.43
C ARG A 51 0.21 -5.00 18.14
N LEU A 52 0.92 -4.99 17.01
CA LEU A 52 0.37 -5.31 15.70
C LEU A 52 1.48 -5.86 14.81
N THR A 53 1.36 -7.11 14.37
CA THR A 53 2.26 -7.74 13.42
C THR A 53 1.55 -7.88 12.08
N ILE A 54 2.06 -7.20 11.05
CA ILE A 54 1.54 -7.25 9.68
C ILE A 54 2.56 -7.94 8.80
N VAL A 55 2.14 -8.92 8.02
CA VAL A 55 2.95 -9.48 6.93
C VAL A 55 2.42 -8.92 5.61
N VAL A 56 3.29 -8.27 4.84
CA VAL A 56 3.00 -7.92 3.45
C VAL A 56 3.53 -9.04 2.57
N PHE A 57 2.64 -9.95 2.18
CA PHE A 57 2.96 -11.06 1.30
C PHE A 57 2.64 -10.68 -0.14
N GLY A 58 3.67 -10.39 -0.92
CA GLY A 58 3.48 -9.79 -2.23
C GLY A 58 4.51 -10.22 -3.27
N THR A 59 4.29 -9.76 -4.49
CA THR A 59 5.20 -9.96 -5.62
C THR A 59 6.18 -8.78 -5.76
N GLY A 60 6.95 -8.75 -6.86
CA GLY A 60 7.98 -7.73 -7.09
C GLY A 60 7.48 -6.28 -6.97
N SER A 61 6.20 -6.04 -7.21
CA SER A 61 5.60 -4.69 -7.08
C SER A 61 5.30 -4.26 -5.63
N SER A 62 5.60 -5.10 -4.64
CA SER A 62 5.59 -4.73 -3.22
C SER A 62 6.97 -4.30 -2.71
N ALA A 63 7.95 -4.21 -3.60
CA ALA A 63 9.31 -3.77 -3.30
C ALA A 63 9.76 -2.69 -4.28
N LEU A 64 10.78 -1.96 -3.91
CA LEU A 64 11.51 -1.05 -4.79
C LEU A 64 12.98 -1.49 -4.89
N ALA A 65 13.58 -1.25 -6.06
CA ALA A 65 14.99 -1.54 -6.30
C ALA A 65 15.91 -0.43 -5.74
N GLY A 66 17.20 -0.72 -5.74
CA GLY A 66 18.23 0.23 -5.32
C GLY A 66 18.54 0.21 -3.81
N PRO A 67 19.60 0.93 -3.40
CA PRO A 67 20.09 0.92 -2.02
C PRO A 67 19.06 1.36 -0.97
N ASN A 68 18.21 2.33 -1.34
CA ASN A 68 17.15 2.87 -0.49
C ASN A 68 15.78 2.24 -0.80
N GLY A 69 15.71 1.31 -1.75
CA GLY A 69 14.47 0.70 -2.22
C GLY A 69 13.63 0.11 -1.09
N PRO A 70 14.18 -0.73 -0.21
CA PRO A 70 13.43 -1.30 0.91
C PRO A 70 12.80 -0.26 1.84
N ALA A 71 13.52 0.82 2.17
CA ALA A 71 13.02 1.90 3.03
C ALA A 71 11.97 2.78 2.33
N SER A 72 12.05 2.91 1.01
CA SER A 72 11.12 3.69 0.19
C SER A 72 9.90 2.91 -0.26
N ALA A 73 9.89 1.59 -0.09
CA ALA A 73 8.77 0.73 -0.44
C ALA A 73 7.60 0.90 0.55
N TYR A 74 6.37 0.72 0.06
CA TYR A 74 5.16 0.95 0.87
C TYR A 74 5.10 0.11 2.16
N PRO A 75 5.66 -1.10 2.29
CA PRO A 75 5.60 -1.82 3.56
C PRO A 75 6.37 -1.12 4.69
N ALA A 76 7.55 -0.56 4.40
CA ALA A 76 8.32 0.18 5.39
C ALA A 76 7.60 1.48 5.79
N ARG A 77 7.10 2.23 4.80
CA ARG A 77 6.33 3.46 5.03
C ARG A 77 5.04 3.20 5.81
N LEU A 78 4.34 2.09 5.51
CA LEU A 78 3.17 1.65 6.26
C LEU A 78 3.49 1.45 7.74
N GLN A 79 4.63 0.81 8.04
CA GLN A 79 5.07 0.64 9.42
C GLN A 79 5.24 1.99 10.13
N ASP A 80 5.92 2.93 9.49
CA ASP A 80 6.20 4.23 10.10
C ASP A 80 4.90 5.05 10.28
N LEU A 81 4.00 5.03 9.30
CA LEU A 81 2.69 5.67 9.41
C LEU A 81 1.84 5.07 10.54
N LEU A 82 1.78 3.75 10.64
CA LEU A 82 1.01 3.10 11.71
C LEU A 82 1.62 3.35 13.09
N LYS A 83 2.95 3.40 13.24
CA LYS A 83 3.60 3.81 14.50
C LYS A 83 3.23 5.24 14.90
N GLN A 84 3.13 6.16 13.93
CA GLN A 84 2.72 7.55 14.19
C GLN A 84 1.24 7.65 14.57
N ARG A 85 0.38 6.88 13.90
CA ARG A 85 -1.09 6.92 14.11
C ARG A 85 -1.56 6.11 15.31
N LEU A 86 -0.77 5.16 15.79
CA LEU A 86 -1.05 4.28 16.92
C LEU A 86 0.01 4.43 18.02
N PRO A 87 0.08 5.59 18.69
CA PRO A 87 1.07 5.82 19.74
C PRO A 87 0.89 4.80 20.89
N GLY A 88 2.00 4.21 21.35
CA GLY A 88 2.00 3.18 22.39
C GLY A 88 1.76 1.75 21.89
N ILE A 89 1.53 1.55 20.59
CA ILE A 89 1.40 0.22 19.98
C ILE A 89 2.73 -0.20 19.33
N ALA A 90 3.18 -1.42 19.64
CA ALA A 90 4.36 -2.02 19.02
C ALA A 90 4.01 -2.54 17.60
N VAL A 91 4.20 -1.71 16.57
CA VAL A 91 3.91 -2.07 15.19
C VAL A 91 5.13 -2.67 14.50
N LYS A 92 4.97 -3.86 13.89
CA LYS A 92 5.95 -4.56 13.06
C LYS A 92 5.33 -4.88 11.71
N VAL A 93 5.96 -4.46 10.60
CA VAL A 93 5.57 -4.85 9.24
C VAL A 93 6.71 -5.67 8.62
N VAL A 94 6.40 -6.89 8.20
CA VAL A 94 7.35 -7.83 7.60
C VAL A 94 7.06 -7.96 6.10
N PRO A 95 7.92 -7.44 5.22
CA PRO A 95 7.76 -7.65 3.78
C PRO A 95 8.27 -9.05 3.38
N LEU A 96 7.39 -9.88 2.84
CA LEU A 96 7.72 -11.17 2.21
C LEU A 96 7.44 -11.06 0.71
N VAL A 97 8.48 -10.69 -0.03
CA VAL A 97 8.37 -10.54 -1.50
C VAL A 97 8.74 -11.84 -2.19
N ARG A 98 7.81 -12.36 -2.99
CA ARG A 98 7.95 -13.59 -3.77
C ARG A 98 7.78 -13.27 -5.27
N SER A 99 8.88 -12.92 -5.92
CA SER A 99 8.84 -12.60 -7.34
C SER A 99 8.37 -13.80 -8.17
N ARG A 100 7.55 -13.54 -9.18
CA ARG A 100 7.07 -14.52 -10.17
C ARG A 100 6.19 -15.65 -9.62
N GLN A 101 5.69 -15.57 -8.39
CA GLN A 101 4.72 -16.53 -7.86
C GLN A 101 3.30 -16.17 -8.30
N THR A 102 2.52 -17.20 -8.63
CA THR A 102 1.07 -17.14 -8.81
C THR A 102 0.37 -17.12 -7.45
N ALA A 103 -0.94 -16.86 -7.45
CA ALA A 103 -1.75 -16.97 -6.23
C ALA A 103 -1.68 -18.39 -5.64
N GLU A 104 -1.69 -19.43 -6.48
CA GLU A 104 -1.56 -20.83 -6.07
C GLU A 104 -0.20 -21.11 -5.40
N ASP A 105 0.90 -20.66 -6.03
CA ASP A 105 2.24 -20.78 -5.44
C ASP A 105 2.32 -20.11 -4.06
N MET A 106 1.66 -18.97 -3.90
CA MET A 106 1.62 -18.22 -2.65
C MET A 106 0.71 -18.91 -1.62
N ALA A 107 -0.47 -19.40 -2.00
CA ALA A 107 -1.40 -20.10 -1.12
C ALA A 107 -0.75 -21.33 -0.47
N LYS A 108 -0.02 -22.14 -1.24
CA LYS A 108 0.77 -23.29 -0.73
C LYS A 108 1.79 -22.92 0.36
N GLY A 109 2.19 -21.66 0.42
CA GLY A 109 3.12 -21.13 1.44
C GLY A 109 2.46 -20.54 2.68
N MET A 110 1.12 -20.40 2.72
CA MET A 110 0.43 -19.66 3.78
C MET A 110 0.56 -20.29 5.16
N GLU A 111 0.44 -21.62 5.27
CA GLU A 111 0.59 -22.31 6.55
C GLU A 111 1.97 -22.06 7.17
N LYS A 112 3.01 -22.14 6.34
CA LYS A 112 4.38 -21.85 6.79
C LYS A 112 4.55 -20.40 7.18
N LEU A 113 3.99 -19.47 6.41
CA LEU A 113 4.00 -18.04 6.72
C LEU A 113 3.38 -17.78 8.10
N VAL A 114 2.22 -18.36 8.37
CA VAL A 114 1.53 -18.21 9.66
C VAL A 114 2.37 -18.79 10.80
N ALA A 115 2.95 -19.97 10.61
CA ALA A 115 3.77 -20.62 11.64
C ALA A 115 5.02 -19.82 11.99
N ASP A 116 5.71 -19.27 10.96
CA ASP A 116 6.97 -18.55 11.12
C ASP A 116 6.77 -17.13 11.67
N GLU A 117 5.84 -16.37 11.11
CA GLU A 117 5.69 -14.92 11.39
C GLU A 117 4.61 -14.61 12.42
N LYS A 118 3.64 -15.49 12.64
CA LYS A 118 2.48 -15.34 13.55
C LYS A 118 1.81 -13.98 13.35
N PRO A 119 1.37 -13.67 12.12
CA PRO A 119 0.81 -12.36 11.80
C PRO A 119 -0.55 -12.15 12.43
N ASP A 120 -0.85 -10.91 12.79
CA ASP A 120 -2.21 -10.49 13.14
C ASP A 120 -2.99 -10.09 11.89
N LEU A 121 -2.27 -9.62 10.85
CA LEU A 121 -2.80 -9.23 9.54
C LEU A 121 -1.85 -9.68 8.43
N VAL A 122 -2.40 -10.24 7.37
CA VAL A 122 -1.69 -10.44 6.09
C VAL A 122 -2.28 -9.52 5.03
N VAL A 123 -1.44 -8.64 4.47
CA VAL A 123 -1.74 -7.95 3.22
C VAL A 123 -1.24 -8.81 2.08
N TRP A 124 -2.15 -9.48 1.38
CA TRP A 124 -1.81 -10.42 0.30
C TRP A 124 -1.94 -9.75 -1.07
N GLN A 125 -0.81 -9.40 -1.68
CA GLN A 125 -0.75 -8.79 -3.01
C GLN A 125 -0.44 -9.85 -4.06
N THR A 126 -1.38 -10.07 -5.01
CA THR A 126 -1.27 -11.09 -6.06
C THR A 126 -2.02 -10.70 -7.34
N GLY A 127 -2.09 -11.61 -8.31
CA GLY A 127 -2.88 -11.49 -9.54
C GLY A 127 -2.07 -11.09 -10.79
N THR A 128 -0.96 -10.35 -10.65
CA THR A 128 -0.18 -9.91 -11.82
C THR A 128 0.46 -11.08 -12.57
N ILE A 129 1.04 -12.02 -11.84
CA ILE A 129 1.71 -13.18 -12.48
C ILE A 129 0.69 -14.15 -13.05
N ASP A 130 -0.46 -14.27 -12.37
CA ASP A 130 -1.58 -15.07 -12.84
C ASP A 130 -2.08 -14.55 -14.20
N ALA A 131 -2.28 -13.24 -14.33
CA ALA A 131 -2.67 -12.60 -15.57
C ALA A 131 -1.60 -12.74 -16.68
N ILE A 132 -0.32 -12.55 -16.36
CA ILE A 132 0.79 -12.72 -17.31
C ILE A 132 0.86 -14.17 -17.82
N ARG A 133 0.66 -15.14 -16.94
CA ARG A 133 0.68 -16.57 -17.29
C ARG A 133 -0.64 -17.05 -17.86
N ARG A 134 -1.66 -16.20 -17.89
CA ARG A 134 -3.02 -16.54 -18.36
C ARG A 134 -3.61 -17.73 -17.63
N ILE A 135 -3.41 -17.78 -16.29
CA ILE A 135 -4.07 -18.76 -15.44
C ILE A 135 -5.58 -18.55 -15.55
N GLU A 136 -6.32 -19.62 -15.70
CA GLU A 136 -7.77 -19.52 -15.82
C GLU A 136 -8.36 -18.82 -14.58
N PRO A 137 -9.31 -17.86 -14.75
CA PRO A 137 -9.87 -17.08 -13.63
C PRO A 137 -10.45 -17.97 -12.52
N GLU A 138 -10.98 -19.15 -12.83
CA GLU A 138 -11.52 -20.07 -11.83
C GLU A 138 -10.41 -20.76 -11.02
N GLU A 139 -9.27 -21.09 -11.64
CA GLU A 139 -8.10 -21.61 -10.92
C GLU A 139 -7.52 -20.54 -10.01
N PHE A 140 -7.42 -19.30 -10.50
CA PHE A 140 -7.00 -18.16 -9.71
C PHE A 140 -7.93 -17.92 -8.52
N ARG A 141 -9.25 -17.98 -8.73
CA ARG A 141 -10.24 -17.88 -7.68
C ARG A 141 -10.05 -18.94 -6.61
N SER A 142 -9.92 -20.22 -7.03
CA SER A 142 -9.72 -21.34 -6.11
C SER A 142 -8.48 -21.15 -5.23
N ALA A 143 -7.39 -20.64 -5.81
CA ALA A 143 -6.17 -20.32 -5.08
C ALA A 143 -6.36 -19.18 -4.05
N LEU A 144 -7.12 -18.15 -4.40
CA LEU A 144 -7.46 -17.06 -3.47
C LEU A 144 -8.31 -17.59 -2.31
N ASP A 145 -9.33 -18.39 -2.62
CA ASP A 145 -10.22 -18.99 -1.63
C ASP A 145 -9.45 -19.87 -0.64
N GLU A 146 -8.53 -20.73 -1.13
CA GLU A 146 -7.68 -21.57 -0.30
C GLU A 146 -6.76 -20.75 0.62
N GLY A 147 -6.04 -19.77 0.05
CA GLY A 147 -5.12 -18.97 0.84
C GLY A 147 -5.82 -18.13 1.93
N ILE A 148 -6.99 -17.54 1.61
CA ILE A 148 -7.78 -16.79 2.59
C ILE A 148 -8.29 -17.73 3.68
N GLU A 149 -8.78 -18.92 3.32
CA GLU A 149 -9.29 -19.89 4.28
C GLU A 149 -8.22 -20.33 5.29
N ILE A 150 -6.99 -20.59 4.83
CA ILE A 150 -5.85 -20.93 5.70
C ILE A 150 -5.61 -19.79 6.71
N LEU A 151 -5.56 -18.54 6.24
CA LEU A 151 -5.33 -17.38 7.09
C LEU A 151 -6.47 -17.18 8.10
N GLN A 152 -7.72 -17.25 7.66
CA GLN A 152 -8.89 -17.11 8.55
C GLN A 152 -8.97 -18.23 9.60
N LYS A 153 -8.68 -19.48 9.23
CA LYS A 153 -8.61 -20.62 10.17
C LYS A 153 -7.53 -20.45 11.23
N SER A 154 -6.44 -19.74 10.90
CA SER A 154 -5.38 -19.40 11.88
C SER A 154 -5.73 -18.23 12.80
N GLY A 155 -6.86 -17.57 12.59
CA GLY A 155 -7.26 -16.37 13.32
C GLY A 155 -6.52 -15.10 12.87
N THR A 156 -5.98 -15.09 11.65
CA THR A 156 -5.29 -13.96 11.04
C THR A 156 -6.25 -13.18 10.17
N ASP A 157 -6.29 -11.85 10.31
CA ASP A 157 -7.02 -10.99 9.39
C ASP A 157 -6.33 -10.93 8.02
N VAL A 158 -7.11 -10.67 6.97
CA VAL A 158 -6.62 -10.59 5.59
C VAL A 158 -7.09 -9.30 4.94
N ILE A 159 -6.19 -8.62 4.25
CA ILE A 159 -6.53 -7.64 3.21
C ILE A 159 -5.98 -8.18 1.89
N LEU A 160 -6.83 -8.35 0.90
CA LEU A 160 -6.37 -8.57 -0.46
C LEU A 160 -5.88 -7.25 -1.07
N MET A 161 -4.79 -7.29 -1.81
CA MET A 161 -4.33 -6.19 -2.66
C MET A 161 -4.20 -6.69 -4.09
N ASN A 162 -4.91 -6.08 -5.02
CA ASN A 162 -4.82 -6.46 -6.41
C ASN A 162 -3.59 -5.84 -7.13
N MET A 163 -3.54 -5.95 -8.44
CA MET A 163 -2.39 -5.63 -9.27
C MET A 163 -2.10 -4.12 -9.29
N GLN A 164 -0.86 -3.77 -9.59
CA GLN A 164 -0.55 -2.40 -9.95
C GLN A 164 -1.03 -2.08 -11.37
N TYR A 165 -1.47 -0.84 -11.59
CA TYR A 165 -1.72 -0.31 -12.90
C TYR A 165 -0.46 0.36 -13.48
N SER A 166 -0.25 0.17 -14.77
CA SER A 166 0.48 1.09 -15.61
C SER A 166 -0.08 0.99 -17.02
N PRO A 167 -0.14 2.08 -17.79
CA PRO A 167 -0.69 2.06 -19.15
C PRO A 167 0.00 1.03 -20.05
N ARG A 168 1.29 0.81 -19.87
CA ARG A 168 2.06 -0.21 -20.62
C ARG A 168 1.63 -1.64 -20.27
N THR A 169 1.41 -1.91 -19.00
CA THR A 169 0.98 -3.24 -18.55
C THR A 169 -0.43 -3.52 -19.02
N ASP A 170 -1.32 -2.53 -18.93
CA ASP A 170 -2.73 -2.65 -19.29
C ASP A 170 -2.94 -2.99 -20.78
N ILE A 171 -2.08 -2.44 -21.66
CA ILE A 171 -2.11 -2.77 -23.10
C ILE A 171 -1.65 -4.23 -23.36
N MET A 172 -0.74 -4.76 -22.56
CA MET A 172 -0.10 -6.05 -22.81
C MET A 172 -0.75 -7.22 -22.07
N VAL A 173 -1.42 -6.95 -20.95
CA VAL A 173 -1.93 -7.98 -20.02
C VAL A 173 -3.36 -7.63 -19.64
N ALA A 174 -4.28 -8.56 -19.88
CA ALA A 174 -5.68 -8.41 -19.48
C ALA A 174 -5.82 -8.54 -17.95
N LEU A 175 -5.69 -7.45 -17.22
CA LEU A 175 -5.80 -7.44 -15.75
C LEU A 175 -7.24 -7.47 -15.24
N GLY A 176 -8.19 -6.96 -16.02
CA GLY A 176 -9.60 -6.83 -15.65
C GLY A 176 -10.23 -8.09 -15.07
N PRO A 177 -10.20 -9.26 -15.76
CA PRO A 177 -10.79 -10.49 -15.25
C PRO A 177 -10.26 -10.91 -13.87
N TYR A 178 -8.97 -10.71 -13.61
CA TYR A 178 -8.34 -11.05 -12.32
C TYR A 178 -8.74 -10.05 -11.23
N ALA A 179 -8.83 -8.74 -11.56
CA ALA A 179 -9.32 -7.74 -10.64
C ALA A 179 -10.77 -8.02 -10.22
N ASP A 180 -11.63 -8.36 -11.20
CA ASP A 180 -13.03 -8.70 -10.95
C ASP A 180 -13.15 -9.97 -10.08
N THR A 181 -12.35 -11.00 -10.36
CA THR A 181 -12.28 -12.20 -9.52
C THR A 181 -11.91 -11.85 -8.08
N MET A 182 -10.89 -10.99 -7.87
CA MET A 182 -10.49 -10.57 -6.52
C MET A 182 -11.60 -9.78 -5.80
N ARG A 183 -12.35 -8.93 -6.50
CA ARG A 183 -13.50 -8.21 -5.92
C ARG A 183 -14.59 -9.18 -5.45
N VAL A 184 -14.92 -10.18 -6.30
CA VAL A 184 -15.92 -11.20 -5.96
C VAL A 184 -15.48 -12.04 -4.77
N VAL A 185 -14.24 -12.52 -4.76
CA VAL A 185 -13.69 -13.33 -3.66
C VAL A 185 -13.63 -12.53 -2.38
N ALA A 186 -13.14 -11.28 -2.41
CA ALA A 186 -13.08 -10.41 -1.23
C ALA A 186 -14.47 -10.23 -0.60
N GLN A 187 -15.50 -10.00 -1.41
CA GLN A 187 -16.88 -9.89 -0.96
C GLN A 187 -17.39 -11.20 -0.35
N GLN A 188 -17.17 -12.34 -1.00
CA GLN A 188 -17.65 -13.65 -0.56
C GLN A 188 -16.95 -14.15 0.71
N ARG A 189 -15.68 -13.85 0.86
CA ARG A 189 -14.87 -14.21 2.03
C ARG A 189 -14.90 -13.18 3.14
N GLU A 190 -15.65 -12.10 2.94
CA GLU A 190 -15.77 -11.00 3.91
C GLU A 190 -14.41 -10.43 4.35
N VAL A 191 -13.51 -10.21 3.37
CA VAL A 191 -12.20 -9.58 3.59
C VAL A 191 -12.11 -8.26 2.84
N PRO A 192 -11.43 -7.22 3.38
CA PRO A 192 -11.19 -5.98 2.67
C PRO A 192 -10.36 -6.20 1.39
N LEU A 193 -10.64 -5.41 0.35
CA LEU A 193 -9.84 -5.33 -0.86
C LEU A 193 -9.25 -3.93 -1.01
N PHE A 194 -7.93 -3.83 -0.99
CA PHE A 194 -7.24 -2.64 -1.45
C PHE A 194 -7.12 -2.67 -2.97
N ASP A 195 -8.05 -1.99 -3.65
CA ASP A 195 -8.12 -1.97 -5.12
C ASP A 195 -7.05 -1.05 -5.72
N ARG A 196 -5.79 -1.50 -5.61
CA ARG A 196 -4.62 -0.78 -6.10
C ARG A 196 -4.70 -0.47 -7.60
N LEU A 197 -5.28 -1.37 -8.40
CA LEU A 197 -5.45 -1.20 -9.83
C LEU A 197 -6.31 0.04 -10.11
N SER A 198 -7.47 0.14 -9.49
CA SER A 198 -8.39 1.28 -9.66
C SER A 198 -7.83 2.57 -9.08
N ILE A 199 -7.16 2.51 -7.93
CA ILE A 199 -6.49 3.68 -7.32
C ILE A 199 -5.43 4.24 -8.28
N MET A 200 -4.54 3.41 -8.79
CA MET A 200 -3.48 3.86 -9.69
C MET A 200 -4.02 4.29 -11.05
N HIS A 201 -5.10 3.68 -11.54
CA HIS A 201 -5.80 4.13 -12.74
C HIS A 201 -6.35 5.55 -12.53
N HIS A 202 -7.03 5.79 -11.40
CA HIS A 202 -7.53 7.12 -11.04
C HIS A 202 -6.39 8.16 -11.00
N TRP A 203 -5.25 7.83 -10.40
CA TRP A 203 -4.09 8.74 -10.39
C TRP A 203 -3.54 9.04 -11.78
N SER A 204 -3.55 8.06 -12.69
CA SER A 204 -3.16 8.25 -14.08
C SER A 204 -4.13 9.15 -14.83
N ASP A 205 -5.44 8.93 -14.66
CA ASP A 205 -6.49 9.68 -15.35
C ASP A 205 -6.58 11.13 -14.89
N THR A 206 -6.36 11.38 -13.62
CA THR A 206 -6.36 12.75 -13.05
C THR A 206 -5.05 13.49 -13.26
N GLY A 207 -4.01 12.79 -13.77
CA GLY A 207 -2.68 13.36 -13.93
C GLY A 207 -1.91 13.55 -12.63
N ALA A 208 -2.36 12.92 -11.52
CA ALA A 208 -1.65 12.97 -10.24
C ALA A 208 -0.26 12.32 -10.34
N PHE A 209 -0.13 11.28 -11.16
CA PHE A 209 1.14 10.62 -11.49
C PHE A 209 1.23 10.30 -12.98
N ASP A 210 2.36 10.62 -13.61
CA ASP A 210 2.66 10.17 -14.98
C ASP A 210 3.14 8.70 -14.97
N LEU A 211 2.18 7.78 -14.94
CA LEU A 211 2.46 6.34 -14.94
C LEU A 211 2.89 5.80 -16.31
N PHE A 212 2.96 6.65 -17.36
CA PHE A 212 3.61 6.36 -18.64
C PHE A 212 5.12 6.51 -18.57
N ALA A 213 5.64 7.28 -17.60
CA ALA A 213 7.06 7.45 -17.41
C ALA A 213 7.78 6.10 -17.34
N SER A 214 9.02 6.07 -17.78
CA SER A 214 9.80 4.82 -17.78
C SER A 214 9.97 4.32 -16.34
N GLY A 215 9.79 3.02 -16.10
CA GLY A 215 9.97 2.39 -14.78
C GLY A 215 11.38 2.50 -14.16
N LYS A 216 12.19 3.46 -14.60
CA LYS A 216 13.49 3.84 -14.05
C LYS A 216 13.44 5.14 -13.25
N ASP A 217 12.26 5.75 -13.10
CA ASP A 217 12.09 6.92 -12.26
C ASP A 217 11.87 6.48 -10.80
N ASP A 218 12.97 6.39 -10.05
CA ASP A 218 12.95 5.99 -8.64
C ASP A 218 12.19 7.00 -7.77
N VAL A 219 12.12 8.26 -8.18
CA VAL A 219 11.38 9.31 -7.45
C VAL A 219 9.90 9.08 -7.59
N LEU A 220 9.40 8.92 -8.83
CA LEU A 220 8.00 8.62 -9.09
C LEU A 220 7.57 7.33 -8.39
N ALA A 221 8.36 6.26 -8.50
CA ALA A 221 8.07 4.99 -7.84
C ALA A 221 7.98 5.14 -6.32
N SER A 222 8.90 5.91 -5.72
CA SER A 222 8.90 6.22 -4.29
C SER A 222 7.64 7.00 -3.87
N GLN A 223 7.21 7.99 -4.64
CA GLN A 223 5.99 8.78 -4.38
C GLN A 223 4.73 7.93 -4.49
N VAL A 224 4.61 7.10 -5.51
CA VAL A 224 3.49 6.14 -5.66
C VAL A 224 3.43 5.18 -4.46
N HIS A 225 4.57 4.64 -4.03
CA HIS A 225 4.61 3.76 -2.86
C HIS A 225 4.25 4.49 -1.56
N ASP A 226 4.57 5.78 -1.45
CA ASP A 226 4.14 6.60 -0.32
C ASP A 226 2.62 6.73 -0.26
N CYS A 227 1.99 7.08 -1.37
CA CYS A 227 0.54 7.18 -1.45
C CYS A 227 -0.17 5.83 -1.21
N ILE A 228 0.40 4.72 -1.68
CA ILE A 228 -0.11 3.38 -1.36
C ILE A 228 -0.05 3.12 0.15
N ALA A 229 1.05 3.49 0.80
CA ALA A 229 1.18 3.33 2.25
C ALA A 229 0.14 4.15 3.03
N HIS A 230 -0.12 5.39 2.62
CA HIS A 230 -1.15 6.24 3.22
C HIS A 230 -2.56 5.65 3.05
N GLY A 231 -2.91 5.22 1.84
CA GLY A 231 -4.20 4.57 1.58
C GLY A 231 -4.38 3.27 2.36
N MET A 232 -3.34 2.43 2.40
CA MET A 232 -3.37 1.17 3.17
C MET A 232 -3.49 1.43 4.67
N ALA A 233 -2.77 2.40 5.23
CA ALA A 233 -2.89 2.78 6.63
C ALA A 233 -4.31 3.28 6.95
N ALA A 234 -4.90 4.12 6.08
CA ALA A 234 -6.26 4.60 6.23
C ALA A 234 -7.28 3.45 6.25
N MET A 235 -7.16 2.48 5.31
CA MET A 235 -8.03 1.30 5.25
C MET A 235 -7.88 0.42 6.50
N ILE A 236 -6.67 0.14 6.97
CA ILE A 236 -6.44 -0.66 8.19
C ILE A 236 -7.08 0.01 9.41
N LEU A 237 -6.85 1.32 9.59
CA LEU A 237 -7.39 2.05 10.73
C LEU A 237 -8.91 2.15 10.71
N ASP A 238 -9.50 2.26 9.52
CA ASP A 238 -10.94 2.27 9.34
C ASP A 238 -11.57 0.91 9.64
N ALA A 239 -11.09 -0.12 8.97
CA ALA A 239 -11.58 -1.49 9.12
C ALA A 239 -11.39 -2.06 10.55
N ALA A 240 -10.40 -1.58 11.29
CA ALA A 240 -10.17 -1.95 12.68
C ALA A 240 -10.83 -1.00 13.70
N HIS A 241 -11.59 0.01 13.24
CA HIS A 241 -12.21 1.05 14.11
C HIS A 241 -11.19 1.71 15.06
N LEU A 242 -10.00 2.02 14.52
CA LEU A 242 -8.90 2.62 15.26
C LEU A 242 -8.64 4.08 14.88
N ARG A 243 -9.49 4.69 14.03
CA ARG A 243 -9.44 6.14 13.79
C ARG A 243 -9.72 6.82 15.13
N GLY A 244 -8.70 7.45 15.73
CA GLY A 244 -8.91 8.38 16.83
C GLY A 244 -9.91 9.47 16.38
N ASN A 245 -10.58 10.15 17.34
CA ASN A 245 -11.52 11.23 17.09
C ASN A 245 -10.87 12.38 16.27
N GLU A 246 -10.46 12.13 15.04
CA GLU A 246 -10.25 13.18 14.06
C GLU A 246 -11.64 13.69 13.70
N GLN A 247 -11.92 14.90 14.15
CA GLN A 247 -13.17 15.63 13.98
C GLN A 247 -13.70 15.44 12.56
N LYS A 248 -14.91 14.86 12.47
CA LYS A 248 -15.73 14.92 11.27
C LYS A 248 -15.73 16.38 10.78
N PRO A 249 -15.32 16.70 9.54
CA PRO A 249 -15.49 18.04 9.05
C PRO A 249 -16.97 18.40 9.20
N ALA A 250 -17.23 19.56 9.80
CA ALA A 250 -18.58 20.09 9.94
C ALA A 250 -19.22 20.19 8.56
N GLN A 251 -20.41 19.62 8.43
CA GLN A 251 -21.26 19.69 7.24
C GLN A 251 -21.72 21.12 6.99
#